data_575b50a826c364a862135ade28d26438
#
_entry.id   575b50a826c364a862135ade28d26438
#
_cell.length_a   1.000
_cell.length_b   1.000
_cell.length_c   1.000
_cell.angle_alpha   90.00
_cell.angle_beta   90.00
_cell.angle_gamma   90.00
#
_symmetry.space_group_name_H-M   'P 1'
#
loop_
_entity.id
_entity.type
_entity.pdbx_description
1 polymer ?
#
loop_
_entity_poly.entity_id
_entity_poly.type
_entity_poly.pdbx_seq_one_letter_code
_entity_poly.pdbx_strand_id
1 'polypeptide(L)'
;SLLKQDARTKRRNAAEGRFKLYGIVAITIGLLMLLTLLFTIISRGTGAFQQTYVTLSVPFLEDKLDKNGNRDLEDIKKVSTFGYSPLLNAAFENKIETAGIESDLKAKAMAGILSKDAAAQLRDHVLANPGLIGGDAEFEFLTNSRVDGYLKGRVSRESIANDKNISAEQLDLVDALIADGSIEKRFNLDFITGADASDARPEAAGMGVAMIGSFAMMLVVLVLALPIGVAASIYLEE
;
A
#
# COMPACT_ATOMS: atom_id res chain seq x y z
N SER A 1 -26.52 -67.99 -18.60
CA SER A 1 -26.82 -66.96 -17.56
C SER A 1 -26.26 -65.62 -18.04
N LEU A 2 -27.11 -64.68 -18.41
CA LEU A 2 -26.81 -63.35 -18.90
C LEU A 2 -26.17 -62.46 -17.81
N LEU A 3 -26.02 -62.97 -16.59
CA LEU A 3 -25.48 -62.24 -15.40
C LEU A 3 -24.01 -62.59 -15.10
N LYS A 4 -23.36 -63.51 -15.78
CA LYS A 4 -21.93 -63.78 -15.59
C LYS A 4 -21.10 -62.84 -16.46
N GLN A 5 -20.52 -61.83 -15.86
CA GLN A 5 -19.54 -60.96 -16.54
C GLN A 5 -18.33 -61.79 -16.98
N ASP A 6 -18.04 -61.78 -18.26
CA ASP A 6 -16.88 -62.42 -18.87
C ASP A 6 -15.57 -61.81 -18.30
N ALA A 7 -14.50 -62.61 -18.21
CA ALA A 7 -13.20 -62.20 -17.69
C ALA A 7 -12.63 -60.96 -18.43
N ARG A 8 -12.92 -60.84 -19.72
CA ARG A 8 -12.56 -59.64 -20.52
C ARG A 8 -13.30 -58.38 -20.07
N THR A 9 -14.62 -58.50 -19.76
CA THR A 9 -15.45 -57.38 -19.29
C THR A 9 -14.97 -56.90 -17.90
N LYS A 10 -14.66 -57.83 -16.99
CA LYS A 10 -14.08 -57.49 -15.66
C LYS A 10 -12.75 -56.73 -15.78
N ARG A 11 -11.86 -57.14 -16.69
CA ARG A 11 -10.58 -56.50 -16.92
C ARG A 11 -10.73 -55.09 -17.52
N ARG A 12 -11.68 -54.89 -18.44
CA ARG A 12 -12.03 -53.56 -19.00
C ARG A 12 -12.60 -52.64 -17.93
N ASN A 13 -13.56 -53.11 -17.13
CA ASN A 13 -14.16 -52.31 -16.05
C ASN A 13 -13.12 -51.93 -14.98
N ALA A 14 -12.18 -52.83 -14.67
CA ALA A 14 -11.08 -52.50 -13.74
C ALA A 14 -10.11 -51.49 -14.34
N ALA A 15 -9.85 -51.52 -15.66
CA ALA A 15 -9.03 -50.52 -16.32
C ALA A 15 -9.73 -49.15 -16.38
N GLU A 16 -11.03 -49.15 -16.67
CA GLU A 16 -11.87 -47.93 -16.66
C GLU A 16 -11.95 -47.32 -15.26
N GLY A 17 -12.12 -48.14 -14.21
CA GLY A 17 -12.08 -47.67 -12.83
C GLY A 17 -10.77 -47.02 -12.46
N ARG A 18 -9.63 -47.58 -12.87
CA ARG A 18 -8.30 -46.97 -12.67
C ARG A 18 -8.16 -45.65 -13.42
N PHE A 19 -8.63 -45.61 -14.68
CA PHE A 19 -8.59 -44.38 -15.46
C PHE A 19 -9.44 -43.24 -14.84
N LYS A 20 -10.66 -43.60 -14.37
CA LYS A 20 -11.50 -42.66 -13.60
C LYS A 20 -10.78 -42.16 -12.33
N LEU A 21 -10.13 -43.08 -11.61
CA LEU A 21 -9.37 -42.71 -10.39
C LEU A 21 -8.23 -41.73 -10.73
N TYR A 22 -7.46 -42.01 -11.80
CA TYR A 22 -6.42 -41.09 -12.26
C TYR A 22 -6.95 -39.70 -12.63
N GLY A 23 -8.11 -39.67 -13.31
CA GLY A 23 -8.80 -38.41 -13.63
C GLY A 23 -9.23 -37.66 -12.39
N ILE A 24 -9.83 -38.33 -11.42
CA ILE A 24 -10.22 -37.72 -10.13
C ILE A 24 -9.01 -37.20 -9.38
N VAL A 25 -7.93 -37.99 -9.30
CA VAL A 25 -6.70 -37.58 -8.62
C VAL A 25 -6.09 -36.34 -9.30
N ALA A 26 -6.03 -36.33 -10.64
CA ALA A 26 -5.51 -35.17 -11.39
C ALA A 26 -6.34 -33.92 -11.16
N ILE A 27 -7.67 -34.03 -11.19
CA ILE A 27 -8.58 -32.89 -10.90
C ILE A 27 -8.39 -32.41 -9.47
N THR A 28 -8.30 -33.32 -8.50
CA THR A 28 -8.09 -32.98 -7.08
C THR A 28 -6.77 -32.25 -6.89
N ILE A 29 -5.67 -32.70 -7.50
CA ILE A 29 -4.37 -32.03 -7.46
C ILE A 29 -4.49 -30.63 -8.07
N GLY A 30 -5.11 -30.51 -9.25
CA GLY A 30 -5.31 -29.21 -9.89
C GLY A 30 -6.13 -28.24 -9.02
N LEU A 31 -7.19 -28.74 -8.40
CA LEU A 31 -8.02 -27.94 -7.48
C LEU A 31 -7.24 -27.51 -6.23
N LEU A 32 -6.46 -28.41 -5.63
CA LEU A 32 -5.62 -28.09 -4.48
C LEU A 32 -4.56 -27.05 -4.82
N MET A 33 -3.92 -27.17 -6.00
CA MET A 33 -2.98 -26.16 -6.48
C MET A 33 -3.64 -24.80 -6.68
N LEU A 34 -4.83 -24.77 -7.28
CA LEU A 34 -5.61 -23.54 -7.44
C LEU A 34 -5.96 -22.91 -6.10
N LEU A 35 -6.45 -23.70 -5.15
CA LEU A 35 -6.77 -23.22 -3.81
C LEU A 35 -5.52 -22.68 -3.07
N THR A 36 -4.39 -23.37 -3.18
CA THR A 36 -3.12 -22.93 -2.60
C THR A 36 -2.66 -21.62 -3.21
N LEU A 37 -2.76 -21.46 -4.52
CA LEU A 37 -2.43 -20.24 -5.23
C LEU A 37 -3.34 -19.09 -4.79
N LEU A 38 -4.66 -19.33 -4.75
CA LEU A 38 -5.64 -18.33 -4.31
C LEU A 38 -5.40 -17.91 -2.86
N PHE A 39 -5.17 -18.87 -1.98
CA PHE A 39 -4.83 -18.59 -0.58
C PHE A 39 -3.55 -17.76 -0.46
N THR A 40 -2.52 -18.08 -1.24
CA THR A 40 -1.26 -17.33 -1.22
C THR A 40 -1.45 -15.89 -1.71
N ILE A 41 -2.23 -15.69 -2.78
CA ILE A 41 -2.54 -14.36 -3.32
C ILE A 41 -3.30 -13.54 -2.26
N ILE A 42 -4.35 -14.10 -1.68
CA ILE A 42 -5.16 -13.41 -0.67
C ILE A 42 -4.31 -13.08 0.56
N SER A 43 -3.61 -14.07 1.12
CA SER A 43 -2.80 -13.91 2.32
C SER A 43 -1.70 -12.85 2.18
N ARG A 44 -1.03 -12.80 1.02
CA ARG A 44 0.00 -11.79 0.75
C ARG A 44 -0.59 -10.46 0.31
N GLY A 45 -1.74 -10.46 -0.36
CA GLY A 45 -2.41 -9.28 -0.87
C GLY A 45 -3.08 -8.44 0.21
N THR A 46 -3.55 -9.05 1.31
CA THR A 46 -4.22 -8.33 2.39
C THR A 46 -3.38 -7.23 3.02
N GLY A 47 -2.05 -7.40 3.06
CA GLY A 47 -1.13 -6.38 3.53
C GLY A 47 -1.10 -5.09 2.70
N ALA A 48 -1.56 -5.12 1.44
CA ALA A 48 -1.67 -3.94 0.60
C ALA A 48 -2.82 -3.01 1.03
N PHE A 49 -3.87 -3.58 1.65
CA PHE A 49 -5.02 -2.81 2.15
C PHE A 49 -4.77 -2.17 3.52
N GLN A 50 -3.60 -2.35 4.10
CA GLN A 50 -3.19 -1.71 5.34
C GLN A 50 -2.01 -0.79 5.06
N GLN A 51 -1.98 0.34 5.76
CA GLN A 51 -0.89 1.30 5.69
C GLN A 51 -0.52 1.74 7.10
N THR A 52 0.75 2.07 7.28
CA THR A 52 1.29 2.55 8.55
C THR A 52 1.25 4.06 8.60
N TYR A 53 0.63 4.59 9.63
CA TYR A 53 0.53 6.02 9.90
C TYR A 53 1.24 6.36 11.20
N VAL A 54 1.77 7.58 11.25
CA VAL A 54 2.27 8.19 12.49
C VAL A 54 1.50 9.47 12.75
N THR A 55 1.03 9.64 13.99
CA THR A 55 0.29 10.81 14.44
C THR A 55 1.27 11.76 15.15
N LEU A 56 1.35 12.99 14.67
CA LEU A 56 2.22 14.05 15.20
C LEU A 56 1.45 15.34 15.38
N SER A 57 1.70 16.04 16.49
CA SER A 57 1.30 17.43 16.66
C SER A 57 2.33 18.33 16.00
N VAL A 58 1.90 19.06 14.97
CA VAL A 58 2.79 19.91 14.15
C VAL A 58 2.61 21.36 14.55
N PRO A 59 3.69 22.03 15.02
CA PRO A 59 3.67 23.46 15.26
C PRO A 59 3.79 24.23 13.94
N PHE A 60 2.80 25.06 13.61
CA PHE A 60 2.85 25.93 12.43
C PHE A 60 3.54 27.25 12.73
N LEU A 61 4.85 27.22 12.71
CA LEU A 61 5.72 28.34 13.03
C LEU A 61 5.49 29.50 12.06
N GLU A 62 5.01 30.63 12.57
CA GLU A 62 4.67 31.81 11.78
C GLU A 62 5.91 32.39 11.07
N ASP A 63 7.07 32.41 11.75
CA ASP A 63 8.34 32.89 11.20
C ASP A 63 8.82 32.10 9.97
N LYS A 64 8.38 30.86 9.81
CA LYS A 64 8.71 30.00 8.68
C LYS A 64 7.71 30.08 7.53
N LEU A 65 6.43 30.24 7.86
CA LEU A 65 5.34 30.14 6.90
C LEU A 65 4.82 31.50 6.43
N ASP A 66 4.79 32.47 7.32
CA ASP A 66 4.26 33.82 7.07
C ASP A 66 5.16 34.89 7.69
N LYS A 67 6.27 35.18 7.00
CA LYS A 67 7.27 36.14 7.48
C LYS A 67 6.75 37.57 7.65
N ASN A 68 5.65 37.90 6.98
CA ASN A 68 5.05 39.21 7.00
C ASN A 68 3.90 39.32 8.04
N GLY A 69 3.47 38.23 8.61
CA GLY A 69 2.38 38.17 9.60
C GLY A 69 1.02 38.60 9.03
N ASN A 70 0.87 38.60 7.70
CA ASN A 70 -0.32 39.09 7.02
C ASN A 70 -1.31 37.99 6.58
N ARG A 71 -0.90 36.73 6.72
CA ARG A 71 -1.65 35.52 6.28
C ARG A 71 -2.11 35.60 4.82
N ASP A 72 -1.36 36.34 3.99
CA ASP A 72 -1.65 36.43 2.55
C ASP A 72 -1.30 35.12 1.85
N LEU A 73 -2.29 34.52 1.20
CA LEU A 73 -2.12 33.28 0.45
C LEU A 73 -1.02 33.35 -0.64
N GLU A 74 -0.85 34.52 -1.27
CA GLU A 74 0.17 34.69 -2.29
C GLU A 74 1.58 34.67 -1.70
N ASP A 75 1.76 35.13 -0.46
CA ASP A 75 3.03 35.05 0.24
C ASP A 75 3.29 33.63 0.78
N ILE A 76 2.27 32.97 1.34
CA ILE A 76 2.37 31.60 1.85
C ILE A 76 2.66 30.61 0.70
N LYS A 77 2.09 30.80 -0.49
CA LYS A 77 2.37 29.98 -1.68
C LYS A 77 3.83 30.02 -2.13
N LYS A 78 4.56 31.10 -1.85
CA LYS A 78 5.99 31.24 -2.16
C LYS A 78 6.86 30.30 -1.32
N VAL A 79 6.37 29.86 -0.15
CA VAL A 79 7.06 28.89 0.66
C VAL A 79 7.05 27.54 -0.06
N SER A 80 8.24 27.08 -0.43
CA SER A 80 8.38 25.78 -1.10
C SER A 80 8.10 24.65 -0.11
N THR A 81 7.82 23.45 -0.63
CA THR A 81 7.64 22.23 0.17
C THR A 81 8.78 21.99 1.16
N PHE A 82 10.02 22.32 0.78
CA PHE A 82 11.18 22.22 1.69
C PHE A 82 11.08 23.15 2.91
N GLY A 83 10.37 24.27 2.81
CA GLY A 83 10.12 25.18 3.93
C GLY A 83 9.26 24.56 5.05
N TYR A 84 8.54 23.49 4.75
CA TYR A 84 7.73 22.75 5.74
C TYR A 84 8.51 21.65 6.46
N SER A 85 9.69 21.27 5.99
CA SER A 85 10.53 20.26 6.64
C SER A 85 10.92 20.63 8.08
N PRO A 86 11.25 21.90 8.43
CA PRO A 86 11.51 22.28 9.81
C PRO A 86 10.34 22.06 10.76
N LEU A 87 9.10 22.17 10.28
CA LEU A 87 7.89 21.90 11.08
C LEU A 87 7.80 20.42 11.46
N LEU A 88 8.09 19.54 10.52
CA LEU A 88 8.15 18.09 10.76
C LEU A 88 9.25 17.74 11.76
N ASN A 89 10.42 18.37 11.63
CA ASN A 89 11.51 18.17 12.56
C ASN A 89 11.10 18.60 13.98
N ALA A 90 10.50 19.78 14.14
CA ALA A 90 10.01 20.27 15.41
C ALA A 90 8.90 19.38 16.00
N ALA A 91 8.00 18.87 15.14
CA ALA A 91 6.95 17.94 15.57
C ALA A 91 7.53 16.65 16.16
N PHE A 92 8.61 16.10 15.56
CA PHE A 92 9.29 14.94 16.11
C PHE A 92 10.03 15.24 17.41
N GLU A 93 10.73 16.36 17.50
CA GLU A 93 11.39 16.78 18.74
C GLU A 93 10.39 16.91 19.87
N ASN A 94 9.28 17.61 19.66
CA ASN A 94 8.20 17.75 20.63
C ASN A 94 7.58 16.40 21.01
N LYS A 95 7.38 15.50 20.03
CA LYS A 95 6.80 14.18 20.28
C LYS A 95 7.70 13.33 21.15
N ILE A 96 8.99 13.31 20.88
CA ILE A 96 9.98 12.54 21.63
C ILE A 96 10.10 13.06 23.07
N GLU A 97 10.15 14.39 23.23
CA GLU A 97 10.19 15.01 24.55
C GLU A 97 8.93 14.68 25.36
N THR A 98 7.75 14.81 24.75
CA THR A 98 6.45 14.55 25.41
C THR A 98 6.26 13.08 25.76
N ALA A 99 6.71 12.17 24.90
CA ALA A 99 6.62 10.73 25.12
C ALA A 99 7.75 10.17 26.01
N GLY A 100 8.76 10.98 26.36
CA GLY A 100 9.91 10.53 27.13
C GLY A 100 10.76 9.48 26.41
N ILE A 101 10.80 9.54 25.06
CA ILE A 101 11.57 8.61 24.24
C ILE A 101 13.00 9.11 24.12
N GLU A 102 13.97 8.30 24.56
CA GLU A 102 15.39 8.60 24.36
C GLU A 102 15.81 8.25 22.93
N SER A 103 16.38 9.20 22.20
CA SER A 103 16.89 9.00 20.85
C SER A 103 18.07 9.90 20.55
N ASP A 104 19.17 9.32 20.07
CA ASP A 104 20.36 10.05 19.63
C ASP A 104 20.24 10.60 18.19
N LEU A 105 19.11 10.33 17.54
CA LEU A 105 18.85 10.76 16.17
C LEU A 105 18.65 12.28 16.10
N LYS A 106 19.23 12.89 15.06
CA LYS A 106 18.90 14.27 14.72
C LYS A 106 17.48 14.36 14.19
N ALA A 107 16.77 15.46 14.46
CA ALA A 107 15.38 15.69 14.02
C ALA A 107 15.13 15.36 12.52
N LYS A 108 16.06 15.73 11.64
CA LYS A 108 15.99 15.39 10.22
C LYS A 108 16.00 13.88 9.95
N ALA A 109 16.75 13.11 10.75
CA ALA A 109 16.79 11.65 10.61
C ALA A 109 15.51 11.01 11.17
N MET A 110 14.95 11.58 12.25
CA MET A 110 13.65 11.17 12.78
C MET A 110 12.54 11.40 11.76
N ALA A 111 12.48 12.60 11.15
CA ALA A 111 11.53 12.89 10.07
C ALA A 111 11.71 12.02 8.84
N GLY A 112 12.86 11.37 8.67
CA GLY A 112 13.13 10.41 7.61
C GLY A 112 12.30 9.13 7.67
N ILE A 113 11.60 8.84 8.78
CA ILE A 113 10.66 7.71 8.87
C ILE A 113 9.32 8.02 8.17
N LEU A 114 9.03 9.29 7.88
CA LEU A 114 7.83 9.71 7.14
C LEU A 114 7.98 9.48 5.65
N SER A 115 6.84 9.41 4.98
CA SER A 115 6.78 9.54 3.52
C SER A 115 7.35 10.88 3.07
N LYS A 116 7.97 10.89 1.90
CA LYS A 116 8.48 12.13 1.28
C LYS A 116 7.38 13.14 0.96
N ASP A 117 6.12 12.72 0.98
CA ASP A 117 4.96 13.58 0.78
C ASP A 117 4.53 14.37 2.03
N ALA A 118 5.01 14.02 3.20
CA ALA A 118 4.57 14.64 4.44
C ALA A 118 4.66 16.19 4.42
N ALA A 119 5.77 16.72 3.90
CA ALA A 119 5.94 18.17 3.77
C ALA A 119 4.99 18.79 2.72
N ALA A 120 4.67 18.08 1.63
CA ALA A 120 3.70 18.53 0.64
C ALA A 120 2.28 18.51 1.21
N GLN A 121 1.93 17.48 1.96
CA GLN A 121 0.67 17.35 2.68
C GLN A 121 0.42 18.52 3.63
N LEU A 122 1.44 18.88 4.44
CA LEU A 122 1.37 20.06 5.32
C LEU A 122 1.16 21.35 4.53
N ARG A 123 1.91 21.53 3.44
CA ARG A 123 1.78 22.70 2.59
C ARG A 123 0.39 22.85 2.04
N ASP A 124 -0.18 21.79 1.46
CA ASP A 124 -1.51 21.82 0.88
C ASP A 124 -2.57 22.11 1.93
N HIS A 125 -2.39 21.58 3.14
CA HIS A 125 -3.29 21.82 4.25
C HIS A 125 -3.25 23.27 4.76
N VAL A 126 -2.06 23.85 4.88
CA VAL A 126 -1.88 25.26 5.26
C VAL A 126 -2.47 26.21 4.21
N LEU A 127 -2.26 25.90 2.91
CA LEU A 127 -2.83 26.69 1.82
C LEU A 127 -4.37 26.65 1.80
N ALA A 128 -4.95 25.50 2.18
CA ALA A 128 -6.40 25.40 2.34
C ALA A 128 -6.92 26.09 3.60
N ASN A 129 -6.10 26.18 4.66
CA ASN A 129 -6.47 26.69 5.97
C ASN A 129 -5.38 27.61 6.55
N PRO A 130 -5.20 28.83 6.05
CA PRO A 130 -4.15 29.75 6.52
C PRO A 130 -4.27 30.14 8.00
N GLY A 131 -5.45 29.98 8.57
CA GLY A 131 -5.71 30.24 9.99
C GLY A 131 -4.97 29.33 10.96
N LEU A 132 -4.38 28.23 10.50
CA LEU A 132 -3.57 27.32 11.32
C LEU A 132 -2.19 27.89 11.67
N ILE A 133 -1.70 28.89 10.93
CA ILE A 133 -0.40 29.51 11.16
C ILE A 133 -0.39 30.17 12.54
N GLY A 134 0.63 29.84 13.33
CA GLY A 134 0.79 30.31 14.71
C GLY A 134 0.12 29.41 15.76
N GLY A 135 -0.46 28.27 15.36
CA GLY A 135 -1.03 27.24 16.25
C GLY A 135 -0.39 25.87 16.04
N ASP A 136 -0.86 24.91 16.81
CA ASP A 136 -0.51 23.50 16.68
C ASP A 136 -1.72 22.73 16.15
N ALA A 137 -1.48 21.73 15.31
CA ALA A 137 -2.54 20.81 14.89
C ALA A 137 -2.01 19.38 14.76
N GLU A 138 -2.87 18.43 15.03
CA GLU A 138 -2.56 17.00 14.95
C GLU A 138 -2.75 16.50 13.52
N PHE A 139 -1.72 15.81 13.01
CA PHE A 139 -1.72 15.25 11.66
C PHE A 139 -1.30 13.80 11.67
N GLU A 140 -1.91 13.06 10.74
CA GLU A 140 -1.56 11.69 10.44
C GLU A 140 -0.76 11.64 9.14
N PHE A 141 0.47 11.18 9.24
CA PHE A 141 1.36 11.03 8.10
C PHE A 141 1.59 9.57 7.76
N LEU A 142 1.66 9.27 6.47
CA LEU A 142 2.18 8.00 6.01
C LEU A 142 3.65 7.85 6.42
N THR A 143 3.99 6.69 6.93
CA THR A 143 5.41 6.33 7.08
C THR A 143 6.01 5.97 5.72
N ASN A 144 7.33 6.03 5.62
CA ASN A 144 8.01 5.59 4.41
C ASN A 144 7.84 4.07 4.19
N SER A 145 8.11 3.60 2.97
CA SER A 145 7.93 2.21 2.58
C SER A 145 8.77 1.20 3.39
N ARG A 146 9.90 1.63 3.99
CA ARG A 146 10.74 0.76 4.81
C ARG A 146 10.11 0.53 6.19
N VAL A 147 9.60 1.57 6.81
CA VAL A 147 8.86 1.49 8.08
C VAL A 147 7.58 0.67 7.89
N ASP A 148 6.80 0.95 6.84
CA ASP A 148 5.61 0.16 6.51
C ASP A 148 5.95 -1.31 6.25
N GLY A 149 7.04 -1.56 5.53
CA GLY A 149 7.57 -2.91 5.29
C GLY A 149 8.00 -3.62 6.57
N TYR A 150 8.57 -2.90 7.53
CA TYR A 150 8.97 -3.43 8.84
C TYR A 150 7.75 -3.87 9.66
N LEU A 151 6.75 -3.02 9.78
CA LEU A 151 5.51 -3.38 10.48
C LEU A 151 4.72 -4.51 9.80
N LYS A 152 4.88 -4.67 8.50
CA LYS A 152 4.27 -5.76 7.70
C LYS A 152 5.14 -7.04 7.66
N GLY A 153 6.28 -7.05 8.35
CA GLY A 153 7.21 -8.19 8.40
C GLY A 153 7.95 -8.47 7.08
N ARG A 154 7.98 -7.52 6.15
CA ARG A 154 8.71 -7.62 4.88
C ARG A 154 10.16 -7.12 4.97
N VAL A 155 10.41 -6.23 5.91
CA VAL A 155 11.74 -5.70 6.25
C VAL A 155 12.11 -6.24 7.62
N SER A 156 13.29 -6.85 7.75
CA SER A 156 13.83 -7.32 9.04
C SER A 156 15.03 -6.48 9.45
N ARG A 157 15.35 -6.47 10.74
CA ARG A 157 16.56 -5.79 11.25
C ARG A 157 17.85 -6.28 10.62
N GLU A 158 17.90 -7.55 10.19
CA GLU A 158 19.05 -8.11 9.48
C GLU A 158 19.14 -7.56 8.04
N SER A 159 17.99 -7.36 7.37
CA SER A 159 17.96 -6.88 5.99
C SER A 159 18.37 -5.41 5.85
N ILE A 160 18.25 -4.62 6.92
CA ILE A 160 18.61 -3.19 6.89
C ILE A 160 20.11 -2.92 7.02
N ALA A 161 20.92 -3.89 7.43
CA ALA A 161 22.38 -3.70 7.59
C ALA A 161 23.06 -3.11 6.34
N ASN A 162 22.47 -3.32 5.16
CA ASN A 162 22.94 -2.79 3.88
C ASN A 162 21.95 -1.80 3.23
N ASP A 163 20.88 -1.41 3.91
CA ASP A 163 19.89 -0.46 3.37
C ASP A 163 20.31 0.97 3.68
N LYS A 164 20.41 1.79 2.64
CA LYS A 164 20.77 3.21 2.78
C LYS A 164 19.57 4.11 3.12
N ASN A 165 18.36 3.56 3.11
CA ASN A 165 17.13 4.35 3.25
C ASN A 165 16.56 4.32 4.67
N ILE A 166 17.08 3.45 5.53
CA ILE A 166 16.68 3.36 6.93
C ILE A 166 17.85 2.84 7.77
N SER A 167 17.99 3.34 8.99
CA SER A 167 19.00 2.88 9.93
C SER A 167 18.40 2.06 11.07
N ALA A 168 19.25 1.36 11.82
CA ALA A 168 18.83 0.58 12.99
C ALA A 168 18.22 1.50 14.06
N GLU A 169 18.85 2.67 14.30
CA GLU A 169 18.38 3.65 15.27
C GLU A 169 17.01 4.24 14.89
N GLN A 170 16.73 4.37 13.58
CA GLN A 170 15.40 4.75 13.12
C GLN A 170 14.36 3.68 13.40
N LEU A 171 14.71 2.39 13.30
CA LEU A 171 13.79 1.31 13.70
C LEU A 171 13.60 1.24 15.22
N ASP A 172 14.62 1.57 16.01
CA ASP A 172 14.47 1.67 17.47
C ASP A 172 13.49 2.80 17.84
N LEU A 173 13.58 3.94 17.15
CA LEU A 173 12.59 5.02 17.27
C LEU A 173 11.19 4.56 16.86
N VAL A 174 11.07 3.84 15.76
CA VAL A 174 9.77 3.30 15.29
C VAL A 174 9.17 2.36 16.33
N ASP A 175 9.96 1.46 16.93
CA ASP A 175 9.49 0.55 17.97
C ASP A 175 9.04 1.29 19.23
N ALA A 176 9.75 2.35 19.62
CA ALA A 176 9.34 3.23 20.72
C ALA A 176 8.03 3.96 20.44
N LEU A 177 7.85 4.49 19.22
CA LEU A 177 6.62 5.17 18.81
C LEU A 177 5.43 4.20 18.66
N ILE A 178 5.67 2.92 18.32
CA ILE A 178 4.64 1.87 18.34
C ILE A 178 4.20 1.62 19.80
N ALA A 179 5.16 1.51 20.71
CA ALA A 179 4.87 1.28 22.12
C ALA A 179 4.10 2.45 22.76
N ASP A 180 4.37 3.68 22.33
CA ASP A 180 3.64 4.90 22.72
C ASP A 180 2.25 5.01 22.05
N GLY A 181 1.95 4.18 21.03
CA GLY A 181 0.70 4.23 20.29
C GLY A 181 0.62 5.33 19.23
N SER A 182 1.73 6.01 18.93
CA SER A 182 1.78 7.06 17.90
C SER A 182 1.93 6.52 16.49
N ILE A 183 2.37 5.26 16.34
CA ILE A 183 2.43 4.55 15.06
C ILE A 183 1.46 3.39 15.09
N GLU A 184 0.57 3.35 14.10
CA GLU A 184 -0.40 2.27 13.96
C GLU A 184 -0.63 1.89 12.49
N LYS A 185 -1.11 0.65 12.30
CA LYS A 185 -1.58 0.19 10.98
C LYS A 185 -3.08 0.41 10.89
N ARG A 186 -3.50 1.04 9.79
CA ARG A 186 -4.93 1.25 9.50
C ARG A 186 -5.27 0.75 8.10
N PHE A 187 -6.56 0.55 7.86
CA PHE A 187 -7.06 0.23 6.54
C PHE A 187 -6.86 1.42 5.60
N ASN A 188 -6.25 1.16 4.45
CA ASN A 188 -5.92 2.17 3.45
C ASN A 188 -6.96 2.18 2.33
N LEU A 189 -7.95 3.06 2.42
CA LEU A 189 -8.93 3.28 1.35
C LEU A 189 -8.31 3.92 0.11
N ASP A 190 -7.28 4.75 0.30
CA ASP A 190 -6.59 5.43 -0.80
C ASP A 190 -5.86 4.43 -1.71
N PHE A 191 -5.53 3.25 -1.22
CA PHE A 191 -5.02 2.16 -2.06
C PHE A 191 -6.03 1.75 -3.14
N ILE A 192 -7.34 1.78 -2.84
CA ILE A 192 -8.38 1.37 -3.79
C ILE A 192 -8.71 2.51 -4.76
N THR A 193 -8.75 3.76 -4.27
CA THR A 193 -9.22 4.92 -5.03
C THR A 193 -8.10 5.77 -5.62
N GLY A 194 -6.92 5.69 -5.03
CA GLY A 194 -5.76 6.49 -5.37
C GLY A 194 -5.15 6.17 -6.72
N ALA A 195 -4.34 7.11 -7.19
CA ALA A 195 -3.52 6.94 -8.38
C ALA A 195 -2.27 6.09 -8.08
N ASP A 196 -1.63 5.62 -9.14
CA ASP A 196 -0.32 4.99 -9.04
C ASP A 196 0.73 5.99 -8.54
N ALA A 197 1.62 5.55 -7.68
CA ALA A 197 2.67 6.39 -7.14
C ALA A 197 3.99 6.21 -7.91
N SER A 198 4.87 7.20 -7.77
CA SER A 198 6.22 7.10 -8.31
C SER A 198 7.08 6.15 -7.48
N ASP A 199 8.17 5.62 -8.08
CA ASP A 199 9.17 4.80 -7.39
C ASP A 199 9.77 5.48 -6.13
N ALA A 200 9.68 6.81 -6.05
CA ALA A 200 10.14 7.56 -4.90
C ALA A 200 9.21 7.49 -3.69
N ARG A 201 7.95 7.05 -3.88
CA ARG A 201 6.87 7.04 -2.88
C ARG A 201 5.97 5.81 -3.02
N PRO A 202 6.54 4.60 -2.97
CA PRO A 202 5.75 3.38 -3.17
C PRO A 202 4.69 3.16 -2.09
N GLU A 203 4.84 3.79 -0.91
CA GLU A 203 3.85 3.76 0.17
C GLU A 203 2.54 4.47 -0.18
N ALA A 204 2.58 5.44 -1.10
CA ALA A 204 1.40 6.20 -1.54
C ALA A 204 0.74 5.58 -2.80
N ALA A 205 1.18 4.39 -3.23
CA ALA A 205 0.65 3.74 -4.42
C ALA A 205 -0.81 3.31 -4.24
N GLY A 206 -1.66 3.67 -5.20
CA GLY A 206 -3.04 3.24 -5.32
C GLY A 206 -3.28 2.45 -6.61
N MET A 207 -4.37 1.70 -6.64
CA MET A 207 -4.76 0.88 -7.80
C MET A 207 -5.99 1.41 -8.56
N GLY A 208 -6.60 2.51 -8.09
CA GLY A 208 -7.87 3.02 -8.62
C GLY A 208 -7.80 3.35 -10.11
N VAL A 209 -6.78 4.08 -10.52
CA VAL A 209 -6.59 4.45 -11.95
C VAL A 209 -6.35 3.21 -12.82
N ALA A 210 -5.56 2.25 -12.33
CA ALA A 210 -5.30 1.00 -13.04
C ALA A 210 -6.59 0.15 -13.19
N MET A 211 -7.44 0.11 -12.16
CA MET A 211 -8.72 -0.58 -12.20
C MET A 211 -9.68 0.05 -13.20
N ILE A 212 -9.85 1.38 -13.16
CA ILE A 212 -10.70 2.12 -14.08
C ILE A 212 -10.19 1.98 -15.51
N GLY A 213 -8.87 2.11 -15.74
CA GLY A 213 -8.26 1.93 -17.04
C GLY A 213 -8.46 0.53 -17.62
N SER A 214 -8.26 -0.50 -16.81
CA SER A 214 -8.50 -1.90 -17.20
C SER A 214 -9.97 -2.16 -17.53
N PHE A 215 -10.88 -1.62 -16.73
CA PHE A 215 -12.32 -1.72 -16.98
C PHE A 215 -12.73 -1.03 -18.30
N ALA A 216 -12.25 0.21 -18.51
CA ALA A 216 -12.51 0.95 -19.74
C ALA A 216 -11.96 0.21 -20.98
N MET A 217 -10.73 -0.32 -20.91
CA MET A 217 -10.13 -1.10 -21.96
C MET A 217 -10.95 -2.35 -22.27
N MET A 218 -11.38 -3.09 -21.24
CA MET A 218 -12.21 -4.29 -21.40
C MET A 218 -13.56 -3.96 -22.06
N LEU A 219 -14.17 -2.83 -21.70
CA LEU A 219 -15.42 -2.37 -22.28
C LEU A 219 -15.25 -2.03 -23.77
N VAL A 220 -14.17 -1.32 -24.14
CA VAL A 220 -13.86 -1.00 -25.55
C VAL A 220 -13.65 -2.28 -26.35
N VAL A 221 -12.86 -3.24 -25.84
CA VAL A 221 -12.62 -4.52 -26.51
C VAL A 221 -13.93 -5.29 -26.69
N LEU A 222 -14.80 -5.33 -25.69
CA LEU A 222 -16.08 -6.02 -25.75
C LEU A 222 -17.01 -5.40 -26.79
N VAL A 223 -17.12 -4.06 -26.82
CA VAL A 223 -17.95 -3.32 -27.79
C VAL A 223 -17.47 -3.50 -29.23
N LEU A 224 -16.18 -3.63 -29.46
CA LEU A 224 -15.61 -3.83 -30.79
C LEU A 224 -15.56 -5.31 -31.18
N ALA A 225 -15.07 -6.17 -30.33
CA ALA A 225 -14.85 -7.59 -30.66
C ALA A 225 -16.14 -8.39 -30.76
N LEU A 226 -17.15 -8.08 -29.93
CA LEU A 226 -18.39 -8.85 -29.90
C LEU A 226 -19.20 -8.70 -31.20
N PRO A 227 -19.46 -7.48 -31.72
CA PRO A 227 -20.17 -7.35 -33.03
C PRO A 227 -19.38 -7.97 -34.19
N ILE A 228 -18.04 -7.76 -34.20
CA ILE A 228 -17.20 -8.34 -35.28
C ILE A 228 -17.22 -9.86 -35.20
N GLY A 229 -17.09 -10.44 -33.98
CA GLY A 229 -17.15 -11.89 -33.79
C GLY A 229 -18.49 -12.49 -34.20
N VAL A 230 -19.60 -11.85 -33.83
CA VAL A 230 -20.96 -12.28 -34.24
C VAL A 230 -21.12 -12.18 -35.76
N ALA A 231 -20.71 -11.06 -36.37
CA ALA A 231 -20.80 -10.88 -37.82
C ALA A 231 -19.95 -11.93 -38.58
N ALA A 232 -18.74 -12.20 -38.11
CA ALA A 232 -17.87 -13.24 -38.68
C ALA A 232 -18.46 -14.63 -38.52
N SER A 233 -19.08 -14.95 -37.39
CA SER A 233 -19.73 -16.22 -37.13
C SER A 233 -20.92 -16.46 -38.09
N ILE A 234 -21.78 -15.45 -38.26
CA ILE A 234 -22.91 -15.50 -39.19
C ILE A 234 -22.41 -15.70 -40.63
N TYR A 235 -21.37 -14.95 -41.03
CA TYR A 235 -20.82 -15.07 -42.38
C TYR A 235 -20.22 -16.45 -42.70
N LEU A 236 -19.64 -17.10 -41.69
CA LEU A 236 -19.04 -18.45 -41.87
C LEU A 236 -20.06 -19.58 -41.84
N GLU A 237 -21.28 -19.35 -41.33
CA GLU A 237 -22.35 -20.34 -41.23
C GLU A 237 -23.26 -20.38 -42.47
N GLU A 238 -23.21 -19.32 -43.33
CA GLU A 238 -23.85 -19.28 -44.65
C GLU A 238 -22.93 -19.86 -45.75
#